data_50d1598eca49bc0aaa69fb00cbe80437
#
_entry.id   50d1598eca49bc0aaa69fb00cbe80437
#
_cell.length_a   1.000
_cell.length_b   1.000
_cell.length_c   1.000
_cell.angle_alpha   90.00
_cell.angle_beta   90.00
_cell.angle_gamma   90.00
#
_symmetry.space_group_name_H-M   'P 1'
#
loop_
_entity.id
_entity.type
_entity.pdbx_description
1 polymer ?
#
loop_
_entity_poly.entity_id
_entity_poly.type
_entity_poly.pdbx_seq_one_letter_code
_entity_poly.pdbx_strand_id
1 'polypeptide(L)'
;DGNPNTHAFVASPEMVAAVAISGRLDFNPITDTLTNQNGEQVKLDEPKGSELPAKGFDVEDNGYQAPAEDGSSVQVIVSPTSDRLQLLEPFSPWDGKNITGAKLLIKAEGKCTTDHISMAGPWLKYRGHLDNISNNMLIGAVNFFNKETNRVKNQLTGEYGEVPAVQRAYKAAGVPSIVIGDQNYGEGSSREHAAMEPRHLGVKAVLVKSFARIHETNLKKQGMLALTFVNAEDYDKIQEDDTFDFLNLDSFAPNTPLQIQITHADGTTDTILANHTYNEQQIGWFRA
;
A
#
# COMPACT_ATOMS: atom_id res chain seq x y z
N ASP A 1 -6.41 -10.05 5.58
CA ASP A 1 -6.33 -11.24 4.73
C ASP A 1 -7.27 -11.08 3.56
N GLY A 2 -7.31 -10.87 2.50
CA GLY A 2 -8.12 -10.60 1.35
C GLY A 2 -9.38 -11.45 1.12
N ASN A 3 -9.71 -12.36 2.00
CA ASN A 3 -10.95 -13.12 1.93
C ASN A 3 -11.91 -12.68 3.05
N PRO A 4 -13.06 -12.03 2.75
CA PRO A 4 -14.01 -11.58 3.76
C PRO A 4 -14.64 -12.73 4.58
N ASN A 5 -14.56 -13.96 4.08
CA ASN A 5 -15.03 -15.14 4.79
C ASN A 5 -13.99 -15.74 5.75
N THR A 6 -12.78 -15.21 5.77
CA THR A 6 -11.73 -15.62 6.70
C THR A 6 -11.78 -14.75 7.95
N HIS A 7 -12.05 -15.36 9.08
CA HIS A 7 -12.09 -14.65 10.37
C HIS A 7 -10.73 -14.79 11.07
N ALA A 8 -10.24 -13.70 11.65
CA ALA A 8 -9.05 -13.69 12.47
C ALA A 8 -9.42 -13.37 13.93
N PHE A 9 -8.84 -14.12 14.85
CA PHE A 9 -9.04 -13.94 16.28
C PHE A 9 -7.71 -13.65 16.94
N VAL A 10 -7.72 -12.78 17.94
CA VAL A 10 -6.57 -12.48 18.80
C VAL A 10 -6.85 -13.06 20.17
N ALA A 11 -5.98 -13.93 20.63
CA ALA A 11 -6.09 -14.59 21.93
C ALA A 11 -4.70 -14.83 22.53
N SER A 12 -4.63 -15.18 23.81
CA SER A 12 -3.37 -15.60 24.42
C SER A 12 -2.87 -16.93 23.81
N PRO A 13 -1.56 -17.22 23.86
CA PRO A 13 -1.02 -18.50 23.39
C PRO A 13 -1.72 -19.73 23.99
N GLU A 14 -2.09 -19.65 25.26
CA GLU A 14 -2.78 -20.73 25.98
C GLU A 14 -4.19 -20.97 25.41
N MET A 15 -4.93 -19.89 25.13
CA MET A 15 -6.24 -19.99 24.47
C MET A 15 -6.12 -20.56 23.07
N VAL A 16 -5.13 -20.14 22.29
CA VAL A 16 -4.88 -20.69 20.96
C VAL A 16 -4.56 -22.20 21.04
N ALA A 17 -3.73 -22.62 21.99
CA ALA A 17 -3.41 -24.03 22.22
C ALA A 17 -4.65 -24.82 22.62
N ALA A 18 -5.46 -24.32 23.54
CA ALA A 18 -6.69 -24.98 24.00
C ALA A 18 -7.70 -25.18 22.87
N VAL A 19 -7.93 -24.16 22.06
CA VAL A 19 -8.81 -24.19 20.88
C VAL A 19 -8.27 -25.16 19.82
N ALA A 20 -6.96 -25.17 19.58
CA ALA A 20 -6.33 -26.09 18.63
C ALA A 20 -6.46 -27.56 19.07
N ILE A 21 -6.27 -27.85 20.37
CA ILE A 21 -6.41 -29.20 20.91
C ILE A 21 -7.89 -29.67 20.87
N SER A 22 -8.82 -28.75 21.16
CA SER A 22 -10.26 -29.08 21.13
C SER A 22 -10.82 -29.25 19.71
N GLY A 23 -10.21 -28.60 18.72
CA GLY A 23 -10.72 -28.50 17.35
C GLY A 23 -12.00 -27.69 17.23
N ARG A 24 -12.35 -26.86 18.22
CA ARG A 24 -13.59 -26.07 18.29
C ARG A 24 -13.30 -24.63 18.69
N LEU A 25 -13.85 -23.68 17.95
CA LEU A 25 -13.70 -22.24 18.24
C LEU A 25 -14.54 -21.76 19.44
N ASP A 26 -15.58 -22.51 19.80
CA ASP A 26 -16.46 -22.23 20.93
C ASP A 26 -16.01 -22.91 22.25
N PHE A 27 -14.84 -23.56 22.25
CA PHE A 27 -14.29 -24.22 23.42
C PHE A 27 -13.83 -23.20 24.46
N ASN A 28 -14.36 -23.35 25.70
CA ASN A 28 -13.95 -22.56 26.85
C ASN A 28 -13.11 -23.41 27.81
N PRO A 29 -11.77 -23.24 27.87
CA PRO A 29 -10.90 -24.08 28.71
C PRO A 29 -11.14 -23.92 30.21
N ILE A 30 -11.87 -22.89 30.65
CA ILE A 30 -12.21 -22.68 32.05
C ILE A 30 -13.38 -23.57 32.48
N THR A 31 -14.34 -23.81 31.60
CA THR A 31 -15.57 -24.54 31.93
C THR A 31 -15.65 -25.91 31.27
N ASP A 32 -15.08 -26.05 30.08
CA ASP A 32 -15.25 -27.25 29.26
C ASP A 32 -14.19 -28.32 29.59
N THR A 33 -14.50 -29.54 29.21
CA THR A 33 -13.60 -30.68 29.30
C THR A 33 -13.36 -31.29 27.92
N LEU A 34 -12.24 -32.00 27.79
CA LEU A 34 -11.86 -32.78 26.62
C LEU A 34 -11.97 -34.27 26.93
N THR A 35 -12.24 -35.07 25.91
CA THR A 35 -12.19 -36.54 26.05
C THR A 35 -10.82 -37.03 25.59
N ASN A 36 -10.06 -37.67 26.47
CA ASN A 36 -8.77 -38.26 26.13
C ASN A 36 -8.93 -39.57 25.32
N GLN A 37 -7.82 -40.17 24.92
CA GLN A 37 -7.80 -41.41 24.12
C GLN A 37 -8.41 -42.61 24.87
N ASN A 38 -8.47 -42.57 26.19
CA ASN A 38 -9.05 -43.60 27.03
C ASN A 38 -10.55 -43.38 27.26
N GLY A 39 -11.15 -42.31 26.71
CA GLY A 39 -12.56 -41.97 26.92
C GLY A 39 -12.84 -41.21 28.22
N GLU A 40 -11.81 -40.75 28.93
CA GLU A 40 -11.96 -40.02 30.19
C GLU A 40 -12.11 -38.52 29.91
N GLN A 41 -12.92 -37.84 30.74
CA GLN A 41 -13.06 -36.38 30.70
C GLN A 41 -11.89 -35.73 31.43
N VAL A 42 -11.11 -34.92 30.71
CA VAL A 42 -9.98 -34.19 31.25
C VAL A 42 -10.20 -32.68 31.09
N LYS A 43 -9.82 -31.91 32.09
CA LYS A 43 -9.81 -30.47 32.05
C LYS A 43 -8.39 -30.00 31.85
N LEU A 44 -8.21 -29.01 30.99
CA LEU A 44 -6.90 -28.34 30.84
C LEU A 44 -6.60 -27.56 32.10
N ASP A 45 -5.37 -27.66 32.59
CA ASP A 45 -4.89 -26.86 33.71
C ASP A 45 -4.84 -25.36 33.33
N GLU A 46 -5.14 -24.52 34.31
CA GLU A 46 -4.96 -23.07 34.13
C GLU A 46 -3.47 -22.73 33.94
N PRO A 47 -3.13 -21.84 33.01
CA PRO A 47 -1.76 -21.46 32.83
C PRO A 47 -1.21 -20.77 34.09
N LYS A 48 -0.03 -21.19 34.51
CA LYS A 48 0.69 -20.62 35.66
C LYS A 48 1.87 -19.82 35.15
N GLY A 49 1.63 -18.57 34.85
CA GLY A 49 2.66 -17.64 34.40
C GLY A 49 2.83 -16.49 35.37
N SER A 50 3.98 -15.82 35.31
CA SER A 50 4.20 -14.53 35.98
C SER A 50 3.85 -13.43 34.97
N GLU A 51 3.00 -12.48 35.35
CA GLU A 51 2.71 -11.31 34.54
C GLU A 51 3.93 -10.40 34.38
N LEU A 52 4.85 -10.47 35.38
CA LEU A 52 6.11 -9.75 35.39
C LEU A 52 7.25 -10.73 35.74
N PRO A 53 8.50 -10.42 35.33
CA PRO A 53 9.66 -11.16 35.81
C PRO A 53 9.66 -11.24 37.34
N ALA A 54 9.95 -12.42 37.91
CA ALA A 54 9.87 -12.67 39.36
C ALA A 54 10.73 -11.69 40.22
N LYS A 55 11.77 -11.12 39.59
CA LYS A 55 12.68 -10.11 40.23
C LYS A 55 12.33 -8.68 39.83
N GLY A 56 11.21 -8.44 39.14
CA GLY A 56 10.90 -7.17 38.49
C GLY A 56 11.77 -6.91 37.27
N PHE A 57 11.62 -5.74 36.69
CA PHE A 57 12.50 -5.29 35.60
C PHE A 57 13.80 -4.78 36.18
N ASP A 58 14.92 -5.12 35.55
CA ASP A 58 16.22 -4.54 35.90
C ASP A 58 16.23 -3.07 35.46
N VAL A 59 16.35 -2.18 36.42
CA VAL A 59 16.35 -0.73 36.22
C VAL A 59 17.76 -0.11 36.27
N GLU A 60 18.81 -0.93 36.45
CA GLU A 60 20.17 -0.42 36.58
C GLU A 60 20.79 0.00 35.23
N ASP A 61 20.35 -0.63 34.12
CA ASP A 61 20.75 -0.22 32.78
C ASP A 61 19.53 0.24 32.00
N ASN A 62 19.29 1.52 31.95
CA ASN A 62 18.20 2.07 31.15
C ASN A 62 18.57 2.27 29.67
N GLY A 63 19.83 2.02 29.27
CA GLY A 63 20.27 2.15 27.85
C GLY A 63 19.85 3.45 27.16
N TYR A 64 19.16 4.32 27.88
CA TYR A 64 18.60 5.55 27.35
C TYR A 64 19.68 6.63 27.27
N GLN A 65 19.93 7.10 26.06
CA GLN A 65 20.75 8.28 25.80
C GLN A 65 19.81 9.44 25.45
N ALA A 66 19.77 10.43 26.33
CA ALA A 66 18.99 11.62 26.06
C ALA A 66 19.50 12.34 24.80
N PRO A 67 18.63 12.82 23.93
CA PRO A 67 19.05 13.69 22.82
C PRO A 67 19.63 14.99 23.41
N ALA A 68 20.46 15.69 22.63
CA ALA A 68 20.89 17.03 22.96
C ALA A 68 19.69 17.95 23.18
N GLU A 69 19.74 18.86 24.15
CA GLU A 69 18.67 19.84 24.41
C GLU A 69 18.47 20.76 23.20
N ASP A 70 19.55 21.14 22.53
CA ASP A 70 19.51 21.86 21.25
C ASP A 70 20.24 21.06 20.18
N GLY A 71 19.47 20.53 19.22
CA GLY A 71 19.95 19.80 18.06
C GLY A 71 20.04 20.65 16.78
N SER A 72 19.80 21.96 16.84
CA SER A 72 19.71 22.83 15.67
C SER A 72 21.00 22.90 14.82
N SER A 73 22.16 22.65 15.45
CA SER A 73 23.47 22.61 14.78
C SER A 73 23.81 21.23 14.19
N VAL A 74 23.02 20.20 14.47
CA VAL A 74 23.27 18.83 13.99
C VAL A 74 22.83 18.71 12.53
N GLN A 75 23.78 18.32 11.66
CA GLN A 75 23.51 18.06 10.26
C GLN A 75 23.58 16.56 9.98
N VAL A 76 22.59 16.04 9.28
CA VAL A 76 22.62 14.67 8.77
C VAL A 76 23.45 14.66 7.50
N ILE A 77 24.60 13.97 7.56
CA ILE A 77 25.53 13.88 6.42
C ILE A 77 25.35 12.51 5.75
N VAL A 78 25.04 12.53 4.47
CA VAL A 78 24.98 11.35 3.62
C VAL A 78 26.00 11.53 2.51
N SER A 79 26.83 10.50 2.24
CA SER A 79 27.78 10.53 1.13
C SER A 79 27.01 10.76 -0.19
N PRO A 80 27.41 11.69 -1.04
CA PRO A 80 26.76 11.92 -2.34
C PRO A 80 26.90 10.72 -3.31
N THR A 81 27.81 9.79 -3.01
CA THR A 81 28.01 8.55 -3.79
C THR A 81 27.38 7.33 -3.12
N SER A 82 26.60 7.51 -2.04
CA SER A 82 25.92 6.40 -1.41
C SER A 82 24.83 5.84 -2.31
N ASP A 83 24.82 4.53 -2.51
CA ASP A 83 23.76 3.80 -3.20
C ASP A 83 22.66 3.32 -2.23
N ARG A 84 22.90 3.41 -0.91
CA ARG A 84 22.03 2.89 0.14
C ARG A 84 21.27 3.95 0.93
N LEU A 85 21.77 5.18 0.95
CA LEU A 85 21.20 6.30 1.70
C LEU A 85 21.01 7.51 0.78
N GLN A 86 19.91 8.21 0.95
CA GLN A 86 19.57 9.43 0.23
C GLN A 86 18.92 10.43 1.19
N LEU A 87 19.36 11.69 1.15
CA LEU A 87 18.57 12.77 1.74
C LEU A 87 17.39 13.05 0.81
N LEU A 88 16.18 13.00 1.35
CA LEU A 88 14.96 13.25 0.58
C LEU A 88 14.58 14.71 0.69
N GLU A 89 14.28 15.32 -0.45
CA GLU A 89 13.55 16.57 -0.50
C GLU A 89 12.07 16.32 -0.20
N PRO A 90 11.40 17.21 0.53
CA PRO A 90 9.97 17.11 0.74
C PRO A 90 9.21 17.02 -0.57
N PHE A 91 8.17 16.21 -0.63
CA PHE A 91 7.27 16.20 -1.77
C PHE A 91 6.54 17.54 -1.88
N SER A 92 6.36 18.01 -3.12
CA SER A 92 5.59 19.23 -3.34
C SER A 92 4.13 19.03 -2.94
N PRO A 93 3.51 20.04 -2.29
CA PRO A 93 2.09 20.01 -2.00
C PRO A 93 1.24 20.00 -3.28
N TRP A 94 -0.04 19.67 -3.14
CA TRP A 94 -0.98 19.80 -4.23
C TRP A 94 -1.10 21.28 -4.65
N ASP A 95 -1.09 21.54 -5.94
CA ASP A 95 -1.12 22.91 -6.52
C ASP A 95 -2.53 23.52 -6.58
N GLY A 96 -3.54 22.86 -6.02
CA GLY A 96 -4.94 23.30 -6.03
C GLY A 96 -5.67 23.08 -7.35
N LYS A 97 -5.05 22.38 -8.32
CA LYS A 97 -5.65 22.17 -9.65
C LYS A 97 -6.11 20.75 -9.85
N ASN A 98 -7.03 20.57 -10.79
CA ASN A 98 -7.40 19.24 -11.28
C ASN A 98 -6.18 18.54 -11.89
N ILE A 99 -6.11 17.22 -11.73
CA ILE A 99 -5.12 16.40 -12.45
C ILE A 99 -5.72 16.11 -13.82
N THR A 100 -5.06 16.56 -14.89
CA THR A 100 -5.55 16.39 -16.25
C THR A 100 -4.52 15.68 -17.13
N GLY A 101 -4.99 14.91 -18.11
CA GLY A 101 -4.16 14.19 -19.06
C GLY A 101 -3.27 13.12 -18.43
N ALA A 102 -3.65 12.58 -17.27
CA ALA A 102 -2.89 11.52 -16.63
C ALA A 102 -2.83 10.28 -17.51
N LYS A 103 -1.63 9.79 -17.79
CA LYS A 103 -1.42 8.60 -18.61
C LYS A 103 -1.62 7.33 -17.81
N LEU A 104 -2.20 6.30 -18.42
CA LEU A 104 -2.19 4.97 -17.85
C LEU A 104 -0.75 4.44 -17.81
N LEU A 105 -0.23 4.19 -16.61
CA LEU A 105 1.07 3.52 -16.47
C LEU A 105 0.92 2.01 -16.65
N ILE A 106 0.00 1.41 -15.91
CA ILE A 106 -0.30 -0.01 -15.94
C ILE A 106 -1.75 -0.26 -15.52
N LYS A 107 -2.41 -1.22 -16.14
CA LYS A 107 -3.62 -1.87 -15.67
C LYS A 107 -3.21 -3.25 -15.15
N ALA A 108 -3.05 -3.36 -13.83
CA ALA A 108 -2.64 -4.61 -13.20
C ALA A 108 -3.79 -5.60 -13.18
N GLU A 109 -3.53 -6.83 -13.65
CA GLU A 109 -4.50 -7.90 -13.70
C GLU A 109 -4.38 -8.81 -12.46
N GLY A 110 -5.53 -9.12 -11.87
CA GLY A 110 -5.64 -10.07 -10.79
C GLY A 110 -4.86 -9.65 -9.53
N LYS A 111 -4.26 -10.61 -8.86
CA LYS A 111 -3.58 -10.39 -7.57
C LYS A 111 -2.32 -9.54 -7.72
N CYS A 112 -2.35 -8.34 -7.17
CA CYS A 112 -1.19 -7.45 -7.08
C CYS A 112 -0.83 -7.19 -5.61
N THR A 113 0.16 -7.92 -5.11
CA THR A 113 0.64 -7.82 -3.73
C THR A 113 1.65 -6.70 -3.55
N THR A 114 1.98 -6.37 -2.31
CA THR A 114 3.09 -5.43 -2.03
C THR A 114 4.44 -5.94 -2.55
N ASP A 115 4.62 -7.27 -2.71
CA ASP A 115 5.80 -7.84 -3.37
C ASP A 115 5.83 -7.58 -4.88
N HIS A 116 4.67 -7.47 -5.51
CA HIS A 116 4.59 -7.10 -6.93
C HIS A 116 4.83 -5.60 -7.14
N ILE A 117 4.51 -4.76 -6.14
CA ILE A 117 4.65 -3.30 -6.20
C ILE A 117 6.05 -2.86 -5.79
N SER A 118 6.58 -3.40 -4.70
CA SER A 118 7.91 -3.09 -4.14
C SER A 118 8.50 -4.36 -3.55
N MET A 119 9.30 -5.06 -4.34
CA MET A 119 9.89 -6.34 -3.94
C MET A 119 10.80 -6.22 -2.72
N ALA A 120 10.81 -7.27 -1.90
CA ALA A 120 11.78 -7.49 -0.83
C ALA A 120 13.09 -8.11 -1.37
N GLY A 121 13.77 -8.89 -0.55
CA GLY A 121 15.00 -9.60 -0.92
C GLY A 121 16.15 -8.64 -1.22
N PRO A 122 16.84 -8.76 -2.36
CA PRO A 122 18.02 -7.93 -2.68
C PRO A 122 17.75 -6.43 -2.72
N TRP A 123 16.49 -6.01 -2.93
CA TRP A 123 16.10 -4.60 -2.97
C TRP A 123 16.14 -3.92 -1.59
N LEU A 124 16.04 -4.70 -0.51
CA LEU A 124 15.98 -4.15 0.85
C LEU A 124 17.25 -3.39 1.25
N LYS A 125 18.37 -3.62 0.57
CA LYS A 125 19.59 -2.82 0.77
C LYS A 125 19.41 -1.34 0.41
N TYR A 126 18.41 -1.01 -0.40
CA TYR A 126 18.11 0.36 -0.86
C TYR A 126 17.00 1.05 -0.05
N ARG A 127 16.58 0.49 1.09
CA ARG A 127 15.48 1.08 1.90
C ARG A 127 15.70 2.53 2.27
N GLY A 128 16.94 2.95 2.48
CA GLY A 128 17.31 4.33 2.80
C GLY A 128 17.56 5.21 1.58
N HIS A 129 17.39 4.69 0.36
CA HIS A 129 17.60 5.39 -0.90
C HIS A 129 16.38 5.24 -1.81
N LEU A 130 15.44 6.19 -1.69
CA LEU A 130 14.12 6.07 -2.34
C LEU A 130 14.23 6.02 -3.86
N ASP A 131 15.14 6.79 -4.46
CA ASP A 131 15.29 6.76 -5.92
C ASP A 131 15.80 5.40 -6.42
N ASN A 132 16.77 4.79 -5.73
CA ASN A 132 17.29 3.48 -6.12
C ASN A 132 16.27 2.36 -5.92
N ILE A 133 15.56 2.33 -4.79
CA ILE A 133 14.54 1.30 -4.55
C ILE A 133 13.38 1.44 -5.54
N SER A 134 13.07 2.65 -6.00
CA SER A 134 12.01 2.89 -6.98
C SER A 134 12.25 2.23 -8.34
N ASN A 135 13.45 1.69 -8.59
CA ASN A 135 13.71 0.90 -9.79
C ASN A 135 13.02 -0.48 -9.75
N ASN A 136 12.42 -0.87 -8.61
CA ASN A 136 11.60 -2.07 -8.53
C ASN A 136 10.09 -1.81 -8.55
N MET A 137 9.67 -0.56 -8.74
CA MET A 137 8.25 -0.19 -8.71
C MET A 137 7.45 -0.98 -9.75
N LEU A 138 6.50 -1.78 -9.26
CA LEU A 138 5.53 -2.55 -10.07
C LEU A 138 6.14 -3.57 -11.04
N ILE A 139 7.42 -3.94 -10.90
CA ILE A 139 8.07 -4.92 -11.79
C ILE A 139 7.48 -6.33 -11.68
N GLY A 140 6.77 -6.64 -10.59
CA GLY A 140 6.09 -7.91 -10.41
C GLY A 140 4.61 -7.90 -10.79
N ALA A 141 4.04 -6.73 -11.12
CA ALA A 141 2.65 -6.63 -11.52
C ALA A 141 2.44 -7.14 -12.95
N VAL A 142 1.38 -7.94 -13.16
CA VAL A 142 1.02 -8.44 -14.49
C VAL A 142 0.22 -7.37 -15.21
N ASN A 143 0.66 -6.95 -16.38
CA ASN A 143 -0.06 -6.01 -17.23
C ASN A 143 -1.24 -6.71 -17.94
N PHE A 144 -2.44 -6.17 -17.75
CA PHE A 144 -3.68 -6.69 -18.33
C PHE A 144 -3.62 -6.85 -19.85
N PHE A 145 -2.96 -5.94 -20.57
CA PHE A 145 -3.01 -5.87 -22.02
C PHE A 145 -2.11 -6.89 -22.72
N ASN A 146 -0.91 -7.13 -22.19
CA ASN A 146 0.06 -8.05 -22.80
C ASN A 146 0.32 -9.30 -21.96
N LYS A 147 -0.21 -9.41 -20.73
CA LYS A 147 -0.04 -10.50 -19.78
C LYS A 147 1.42 -10.70 -19.31
N GLU A 148 2.25 -9.70 -19.49
CA GLU A 148 3.67 -9.73 -19.10
C GLU A 148 3.87 -8.92 -17.80
N THR A 149 4.94 -9.25 -17.08
CA THR A 149 5.44 -8.47 -15.94
C THR A 149 6.52 -7.50 -16.41
N ASN A 150 6.66 -6.38 -15.71
CA ASN A 150 7.67 -5.35 -15.97
C ASN A 150 7.70 -4.86 -17.43
N ARG A 151 6.53 -4.86 -18.10
CA ARG A 151 6.43 -4.43 -19.49
C ARG A 151 5.14 -3.67 -19.74
N VAL A 152 5.26 -2.37 -19.98
CA VAL A 152 4.15 -1.45 -20.20
C VAL A 152 4.42 -0.54 -21.39
N LYS A 153 3.36 -0.03 -22.00
CA LYS A 153 3.47 0.89 -23.13
C LYS A 153 3.80 2.30 -22.62
N ASN A 154 4.83 2.89 -23.19
CA ASN A 154 5.10 4.32 -23.04
C ASN A 154 4.22 5.09 -24.03
N GLN A 155 3.18 5.74 -23.54
CA GLN A 155 2.26 6.49 -24.40
C GLN A 155 2.89 7.75 -25.03
N LEU A 156 4.11 8.17 -24.62
CA LEU A 156 4.83 9.28 -25.26
C LEU A 156 5.56 8.84 -26.53
N THR A 157 5.98 7.57 -26.59
CA THR A 157 6.76 7.02 -27.72
C THR A 157 6.04 5.96 -28.49
N GLY A 158 5.02 5.32 -27.89
CA GLY A 158 4.32 4.14 -28.42
C GLY A 158 5.06 2.81 -28.19
N GLU A 159 6.25 2.83 -27.62
CA GLU A 159 7.07 1.64 -27.40
C GLU A 159 6.84 1.03 -26.01
N TYR A 160 7.10 -0.28 -25.90
CA TYR A 160 7.05 -0.99 -24.61
C TYR A 160 8.38 -0.90 -23.88
N GLY A 161 8.32 -0.68 -22.56
CA GLY A 161 9.49 -0.60 -21.70
C GLY A 161 9.21 -1.13 -20.30
N GLU A 162 10.23 -1.15 -19.45
CA GLU A 162 10.11 -1.50 -18.03
C GLU A 162 9.27 -0.44 -17.29
N VAL A 163 8.44 -0.90 -16.35
CA VAL A 163 7.50 -0.02 -15.63
C VAL A 163 8.21 1.19 -14.98
N PRO A 164 9.29 1.03 -14.21
CA PRO A 164 9.98 2.17 -13.60
C PRO A 164 10.58 3.12 -14.65
N ALA A 165 11.11 2.59 -15.76
CA ALA A 165 11.71 3.38 -16.82
C ALA A 165 10.66 4.25 -17.54
N VAL A 166 9.50 3.67 -17.87
CA VAL A 166 8.39 4.39 -18.49
C VAL A 166 7.87 5.47 -17.54
N GLN A 167 7.71 5.16 -16.25
CA GLN A 167 7.27 6.16 -15.28
C GLN A 167 8.28 7.29 -15.09
N ARG A 168 9.58 6.99 -15.11
CA ARG A 168 10.62 8.04 -15.10
C ARG A 168 10.55 8.93 -16.33
N ALA A 169 10.23 8.39 -17.49
CA ALA A 169 10.00 9.17 -18.71
C ALA A 169 8.80 10.11 -18.56
N TYR A 170 7.68 9.65 -17.98
CA TYR A 170 6.52 10.49 -17.69
C TYR A 170 6.88 11.62 -16.70
N LYS A 171 7.58 11.28 -15.61
CA LYS A 171 8.06 12.27 -14.64
C LYS A 171 8.94 13.34 -15.28
N ALA A 172 9.91 12.92 -16.10
CA ALA A 172 10.81 13.84 -16.81
C ALA A 172 10.08 14.76 -17.80
N ALA A 173 9.00 14.27 -18.42
CA ALA A 173 8.14 15.03 -19.31
C ALA A 173 7.10 15.91 -18.56
N GLY A 174 7.04 15.84 -17.23
CA GLY A 174 6.03 16.55 -16.43
C GLY A 174 4.60 16.02 -16.63
N VAL A 175 4.45 14.78 -17.10
CA VAL A 175 3.15 14.17 -17.40
C VAL A 175 2.69 13.35 -16.19
N PRO A 176 1.49 13.60 -15.64
CA PRO A 176 0.94 12.80 -14.57
C PRO A 176 0.56 11.39 -15.06
N SER A 177 0.52 10.44 -14.14
CA SER A 177 0.12 9.07 -14.44
C SER A 177 -0.77 8.47 -13.36
N ILE A 178 -1.45 7.39 -13.74
CA ILE A 178 -2.34 6.60 -12.90
C ILE A 178 -1.99 5.11 -13.02
N VAL A 179 -2.18 4.39 -11.91
CA VAL A 179 -2.16 2.93 -11.85
C VAL A 179 -3.58 2.42 -11.67
N ILE A 180 -3.97 1.46 -12.47
CA ILE A 180 -5.25 0.75 -12.35
C ILE A 180 -4.96 -0.64 -11.78
N GLY A 181 -5.74 -1.06 -10.80
CA GLY A 181 -5.60 -2.38 -10.18
C GLY A 181 -6.91 -3.14 -10.07
N ASP A 182 -6.79 -4.42 -9.80
CA ASP A 182 -7.91 -5.34 -9.60
C ASP A 182 -8.31 -5.43 -8.13
N GLN A 183 -8.82 -6.57 -7.68
CA GLN A 183 -9.27 -6.78 -6.31
C GLN A 183 -8.10 -6.92 -5.33
N ASN A 184 -8.31 -6.42 -4.10
CA ASN A 184 -7.38 -6.53 -2.98
C ASN A 184 -5.95 -6.06 -3.29
N TYR A 185 -5.83 -4.96 -4.05
CA TYR A 185 -4.56 -4.39 -4.46
C TYR A 185 -3.69 -3.99 -3.27
N GLY A 186 -2.42 -4.41 -3.28
CA GLY A 186 -1.47 -4.14 -2.20
C GLY A 186 -1.59 -5.09 -1.01
N GLU A 187 -2.21 -6.27 -1.18
CA GLU A 187 -2.21 -7.33 -0.16
C GLU A 187 -0.79 -7.73 0.23
N GLY A 188 -0.59 -8.16 1.48
CA GLY A 188 0.67 -8.67 1.99
C GLY A 188 1.31 -7.80 3.06
N SER A 189 2.64 -7.73 3.07
CA SER A 189 3.39 -6.98 4.08
C SER A 189 3.12 -5.47 4.02
N SER A 190 3.14 -4.81 5.19
CA SER A 190 3.01 -3.35 5.30
C SER A 190 4.27 -2.66 4.78
N ARG A 191 4.39 -2.51 3.47
CA ARG A 191 5.54 -1.84 2.86
C ARG A 191 5.20 -0.41 2.49
N GLU A 192 5.73 0.53 3.24
CA GLU A 192 5.60 1.95 2.95
C GLU A 192 6.21 2.29 1.59
N HIS A 193 7.31 1.64 1.20
CA HIS A 193 7.94 1.81 -0.10
C HIS A 193 6.99 1.53 -1.27
N ALA A 194 6.06 0.58 -1.13
CA ALA A 194 5.04 0.32 -2.14
C ALA A 194 4.11 1.52 -2.40
N ALA A 195 4.07 2.50 -1.48
CA ALA A 195 3.37 3.76 -1.67
C ALA A 195 4.34 4.93 -1.96
N MET A 196 5.53 4.91 -1.36
CA MET A 196 6.53 5.96 -1.54
C MET A 196 7.11 5.97 -2.95
N GLU A 197 7.37 4.79 -3.53
CA GLU A 197 7.96 4.66 -4.87
C GLU A 197 7.08 5.26 -5.96
N PRO A 198 5.79 4.90 -6.09
CA PRO A 198 4.92 5.55 -7.07
C PRO A 198 4.78 7.06 -6.82
N ARG A 199 4.69 7.51 -5.54
CA ARG A 199 4.70 8.94 -5.22
C ARG A 199 5.97 9.62 -5.69
N HIS A 200 7.14 9.03 -5.38
CA HIS A 200 8.44 9.56 -5.77
C HIS A 200 8.60 9.67 -7.29
N LEU A 201 8.15 8.66 -8.00
CA LEU A 201 8.22 8.65 -9.48
C LEU A 201 7.12 9.48 -10.15
N GLY A 202 6.16 10.04 -9.40
CA GLY A 202 5.19 10.99 -9.93
C GLY A 202 3.83 10.42 -10.32
N VAL A 203 3.53 9.17 -9.93
CA VAL A 203 2.17 8.62 -10.02
C VAL A 203 1.24 9.45 -9.13
N LYS A 204 0.08 9.85 -9.65
CA LYS A 204 -0.86 10.73 -8.94
C LYS A 204 -2.00 9.97 -8.26
N ALA A 205 -2.42 8.87 -8.84
CA ALA A 205 -3.56 8.12 -8.36
C ALA A 205 -3.38 6.61 -8.55
N VAL A 206 -4.00 5.85 -7.67
CA VAL A 206 -4.20 4.41 -7.80
C VAL A 206 -5.69 4.16 -7.71
N LEU A 207 -6.30 3.65 -8.79
CA LEU A 207 -7.74 3.35 -8.89
C LEU A 207 -7.90 1.84 -9.05
N VAL A 208 -8.64 1.21 -8.16
CA VAL A 208 -8.74 -0.26 -8.07
C VAL A 208 -10.17 -0.72 -7.82
N LYS A 209 -10.45 -2.00 -8.03
CA LYS A 209 -11.72 -2.60 -7.59
C LYS A 209 -11.83 -2.64 -6.07
N SER A 210 -10.73 -2.99 -5.38
CA SER A 210 -10.62 -2.89 -3.92
C SER A 210 -9.16 -2.86 -3.46
N PHE A 211 -8.90 -2.27 -2.30
CA PHE A 211 -7.59 -2.23 -1.66
C PHE A 211 -7.44 -3.22 -0.52
N ALA A 212 -6.20 -3.68 -0.31
CA ALA A 212 -5.77 -4.10 1.00
C ALA A 212 -5.65 -2.85 1.92
N ARG A 213 -6.31 -2.89 3.07
CA ARG A 213 -6.51 -1.72 3.95
C ARG A 213 -5.23 -0.98 4.34
N ILE A 214 -4.15 -1.70 4.65
CA ILE A 214 -2.89 -1.08 5.06
C ILE A 214 -2.28 -0.31 3.88
N HIS A 215 -2.30 -0.88 2.68
CA HIS A 215 -1.73 -0.25 1.50
C HIS A 215 -2.52 1.02 1.11
N GLU A 216 -3.85 0.98 1.16
CA GLU A 216 -4.69 2.16 0.97
C GLU A 216 -4.27 3.30 1.93
N THR A 217 -4.10 2.96 3.22
CA THR A 217 -3.66 3.95 4.23
C THR A 217 -2.27 4.50 3.91
N ASN A 218 -1.35 3.65 3.45
CA ASN A 218 -0.01 4.09 3.09
C ASN A 218 -0.02 5.03 1.87
N LEU A 219 -0.82 4.76 0.85
CA LEU A 219 -1.01 5.68 -0.29
C LEU A 219 -1.53 7.05 0.17
N LYS A 220 -2.54 7.07 1.05
CA LYS A 220 -3.10 8.31 1.60
C LYS A 220 -2.05 9.12 2.36
N LYS A 221 -1.21 8.46 3.19
CA LYS A 221 -0.12 9.09 3.93
C LYS A 221 0.95 9.72 3.03
N GLN A 222 1.07 9.22 1.80
CA GLN A 222 1.98 9.80 0.81
C GLN A 222 1.33 10.91 -0.03
N GLY A 223 0.11 11.33 0.30
CA GLY A 223 -0.61 12.36 -0.46
C GLY A 223 -1.01 11.94 -1.87
N MET A 224 -1.20 10.64 -2.11
CA MET A 224 -1.71 10.10 -3.36
C MET A 224 -3.22 9.91 -3.31
N LEU A 225 -3.89 9.93 -4.45
CA LEU A 225 -5.30 9.54 -4.56
C LEU A 225 -5.42 8.01 -4.56
N ALA A 226 -5.93 7.44 -3.48
CA ALA A 226 -6.28 6.03 -3.34
C ALA A 226 -7.79 5.89 -3.53
N LEU A 227 -8.21 5.34 -4.66
CA LEU A 227 -9.60 5.37 -5.14
C LEU A 227 -10.09 3.96 -5.49
N THR A 228 -11.39 3.73 -5.33
CA THR A 228 -12.03 2.49 -5.78
C THR A 228 -13.15 2.81 -6.77
N PHE A 229 -13.35 1.93 -7.74
CA PHE A 229 -14.48 2.06 -8.65
C PHE A 229 -15.81 2.02 -7.88
N VAL A 230 -16.73 2.93 -8.20
CA VAL A 230 -18.13 2.84 -7.72
C VAL A 230 -18.82 1.65 -8.39
N ASN A 231 -18.64 1.50 -9.70
CA ASN A 231 -19.07 0.35 -10.47
C ASN A 231 -17.83 -0.46 -10.89
N ALA A 232 -17.69 -1.68 -10.39
CA ALA A 232 -16.55 -2.54 -10.69
C ALA A 232 -16.38 -2.86 -12.19
N GLU A 233 -17.47 -2.81 -12.96
CA GLU A 233 -17.46 -3.03 -14.42
C GLU A 233 -16.75 -1.89 -15.18
N ASP A 234 -16.62 -0.71 -14.58
CA ASP A 234 -15.87 0.41 -15.17
C ASP A 234 -14.39 0.08 -15.36
N TYR A 235 -13.86 -0.89 -14.62
CA TYR A 235 -12.51 -1.43 -14.85
C TYR A 235 -12.35 -1.97 -16.27
N ASP A 236 -13.39 -2.60 -16.84
CA ASP A 236 -13.31 -3.23 -18.16
C ASP A 236 -13.33 -2.21 -19.30
N LYS A 237 -13.83 -0.99 -19.07
CA LYS A 237 -13.82 0.11 -20.04
C LYS A 237 -12.41 0.64 -20.34
N ILE A 238 -11.48 0.50 -19.38
CA ILE A 238 -10.15 1.10 -19.46
C ILE A 238 -9.29 0.40 -20.51
N GLN A 239 -8.76 1.18 -21.45
CA GLN A 239 -7.90 0.75 -22.54
C GLN A 239 -6.45 1.22 -22.33
N GLU A 240 -5.51 0.63 -23.09
CA GLU A 240 -4.07 0.84 -22.86
C GLU A 240 -3.60 2.29 -23.10
N ASP A 241 -4.21 2.96 -24.06
CA ASP A 241 -3.83 4.32 -24.48
C ASP A 241 -4.70 5.43 -23.84
N ASP A 242 -5.50 5.07 -22.83
CA ASP A 242 -6.40 6.01 -22.17
C ASP A 242 -5.64 7.11 -21.42
N THR A 243 -6.29 8.27 -21.35
CA THR A 243 -5.91 9.37 -20.47
C THR A 243 -7.05 9.70 -19.50
N PHE A 244 -6.68 10.24 -18.35
CA PHE A 244 -7.59 10.45 -17.23
C PHE A 244 -7.54 11.88 -16.75
N ASP A 245 -8.72 12.50 -16.61
CA ASP A 245 -8.91 13.79 -15.97
C ASP A 245 -9.70 13.63 -14.68
N PHE A 246 -9.11 14.05 -13.56
CA PHE A 246 -9.78 14.06 -12.26
C PHE A 246 -10.47 15.41 -12.10
N LEU A 247 -11.79 15.39 -12.07
CA LEU A 247 -12.60 16.59 -12.06
C LEU A 247 -12.96 17.01 -10.63
N ASN A 248 -13.07 18.32 -10.41
CA ASN A 248 -13.57 18.89 -9.15
C ASN A 248 -12.75 18.48 -7.89
N LEU A 249 -11.42 18.35 -8.01
CA LEU A 249 -10.57 18.07 -6.86
C LEU A 249 -10.55 19.18 -5.82
N ASP A 250 -10.89 20.40 -6.18
CA ASP A 250 -11.13 21.53 -5.25
C ASP A 250 -12.25 21.22 -4.25
N SER A 251 -13.26 20.46 -4.69
CA SER A 251 -14.41 20.03 -3.89
C SER A 251 -14.20 18.66 -3.22
N PHE A 252 -12.97 18.15 -3.18
CA PHE A 252 -12.66 16.87 -2.56
C PHE A 252 -13.04 16.86 -1.07
N ALA A 253 -14.04 16.05 -0.70
CA ALA A 253 -14.64 16.01 0.62
C ALA A 253 -15.00 14.58 1.04
N PRO A 254 -15.04 14.25 2.34
CA PRO A 254 -15.43 12.92 2.82
C PRO A 254 -16.78 12.47 2.26
N ASN A 255 -16.88 11.17 1.96
CA ASN A 255 -18.09 10.52 1.44
C ASN A 255 -18.63 11.08 0.11
N THR A 256 -17.81 11.84 -0.62
CA THR A 256 -18.20 12.43 -1.90
C THR A 256 -17.37 11.78 -3.01
N PRO A 257 -17.93 10.93 -3.88
CA PRO A 257 -17.20 10.32 -4.98
C PRO A 257 -16.56 11.36 -5.89
N LEU A 258 -15.35 11.06 -6.37
CA LEU A 258 -14.67 11.85 -7.38
C LEU A 258 -15.13 11.43 -8.78
N GLN A 259 -15.25 12.41 -9.65
CA GLN A 259 -15.55 12.19 -11.05
C GLN A 259 -14.26 12.11 -11.86
N ILE A 260 -14.13 11.07 -12.68
CA ILE A 260 -12.99 10.85 -13.55
C ILE A 260 -13.51 10.75 -14.99
N GLN A 261 -12.99 11.59 -15.86
CA GLN A 261 -13.20 11.47 -17.30
C GLN A 261 -12.07 10.64 -17.90
N ILE A 262 -12.41 9.63 -18.64
CA ILE A 262 -11.50 8.80 -19.43
C ILE A 262 -11.62 9.26 -20.88
N THR A 263 -10.51 9.53 -21.53
CA THR A 263 -10.47 9.81 -22.96
C THR A 263 -9.71 8.68 -23.66
N HIS A 264 -10.39 8.00 -24.57
CA HIS A 264 -9.84 6.88 -25.34
C HIS A 264 -9.02 7.38 -26.56
N ALA A 265 -8.21 6.48 -27.12
CA ALA A 265 -7.33 6.81 -28.25
C ALA A 265 -8.10 7.28 -29.49
N ASP A 266 -9.36 6.86 -29.67
CA ASP A 266 -10.23 7.29 -30.76
C ASP A 266 -10.93 8.65 -30.52
N GLY A 267 -10.66 9.27 -29.37
CA GLY A 267 -11.25 10.54 -28.95
C GLY A 267 -12.62 10.42 -28.28
N THR A 268 -13.16 9.23 -28.14
CA THR A 268 -14.39 9.00 -27.34
C THR A 268 -14.09 9.15 -25.85
N THR A 269 -15.11 9.47 -25.07
CA THR A 269 -14.95 9.70 -23.63
C THR A 269 -15.96 8.90 -22.82
N ASP A 270 -15.50 8.35 -21.71
CA ASP A 270 -16.33 7.82 -20.65
C ASP A 270 -16.18 8.67 -19.37
N THR A 271 -17.23 8.77 -18.61
CA THR A 271 -17.18 9.37 -17.27
C THR A 271 -17.52 8.31 -16.23
N ILE A 272 -16.63 8.14 -15.27
CA ILE A 272 -16.82 7.19 -14.17
C ILE A 272 -16.80 7.92 -12.83
N LEU A 273 -17.34 7.26 -11.81
CA LEU A 273 -17.24 7.69 -10.42
C LEU A 273 -16.30 6.80 -9.64
N ALA A 274 -15.48 7.43 -8.82
CA ALA A 274 -14.53 6.76 -7.94
C ALA A 274 -14.85 7.08 -6.47
N ASN A 275 -15.02 6.04 -5.67
CA ASN A 275 -15.16 6.15 -4.22
C ASN A 275 -13.81 6.30 -3.54
N HIS A 276 -13.83 6.76 -2.31
CA HIS A 276 -12.70 6.82 -1.43
C HIS A 276 -13.12 6.77 0.04
N THR A 277 -12.17 6.48 0.92
CA THR A 277 -12.38 6.41 2.37
C THR A 277 -11.63 7.51 3.12
N TYR A 278 -11.34 8.64 2.46
CA TYR A 278 -10.66 9.78 3.10
C TYR A 278 -11.58 10.48 4.10
N ASN A 279 -11.06 10.73 5.30
CA ASN A 279 -11.61 11.69 6.23
C ASN A 279 -10.97 13.08 6.01
N GLU A 280 -11.44 14.11 6.73
CA GLU A 280 -10.93 15.48 6.59
C GLU A 280 -9.42 15.61 6.83
N GLN A 281 -8.89 14.91 7.86
CA GLN A 281 -7.47 14.91 8.15
C GLN A 281 -6.66 14.30 6.99
N GLN A 282 -7.13 13.20 6.41
CA GLN A 282 -6.46 12.53 5.31
C GLN A 282 -6.53 13.33 4.00
N ILE A 283 -7.61 14.08 3.78
CA ILE A 283 -7.69 15.07 2.69
C ILE A 283 -6.66 16.18 2.91
N GLY A 284 -6.41 16.56 4.16
CA GLY A 284 -5.32 17.45 4.53
C GLY A 284 -3.95 16.90 4.09
N TRP A 285 -3.71 15.59 4.23
CA TRP A 285 -2.46 14.96 3.76
C TRP A 285 -2.30 15.00 2.23
N PHE A 286 -3.41 14.90 1.49
CA PHE A 286 -3.38 15.03 0.02
C PHE A 286 -3.05 16.46 -0.41
N ARG A 287 -3.50 17.46 0.35
CA ARG A 287 -3.28 18.88 0.04
C ARG A 287 -1.92 19.41 0.49
N ALA A 288 -1.27 18.75 1.48
CA ALA A 288 0.03 19.16 2.04
C ALA A 288 1.23 18.62 1.18
#